data_fb656a834144cd6cbe02683339a852fd
#
_entry.id   fb656a834144cd6cbe02683339a852fd
#
_cell.length_a   1.000
_cell.length_b   1.000
_cell.length_c   1.000
_cell.angle_alpha   90.00
_cell.angle_beta   90.00
_cell.angle_gamma   90.00
#
_symmetry.space_group_name_H-M   'P 1'
#
loop_
_entity.id
_entity.type
_entity.pdbx_description
1 polymer ?
#
loop_
_entity_poly.entity_id
_entity_poly.type
_entity_poly.pdbx_seq_one_letter_code
_entity_poly.pdbx_strand_id
1 'polypeptide(L)'
;PDGVQRANTPDACAVKPPAHSKVDGVPAPMKTQAGHAPADYAEDRVKVGRGVRLSFEDRLTIQHGCSQGLSARQIATLLGRHHSVISREIARNGWEIIDDDSGEVKVFYNARRAHAGAQARACRPKVRKLDDNPVLRAVVVECLARRWSPGRISVWLQHAFADDESMRISHEAIYSALYIQGKGSLRAELEAVMKTQDVLIRGGKRRKARPRNAGVLTGKPWIKGAEITKRSPEADDRAIPGHWEGDLVIGKGGKSALITLVERTSRYTLLGHLPTEHTSMTVIATIQQMVKDLNAEQLKTITWDQGVEMAETARVRIKDGCEVYFCDPHSPWQRPTNENTNGEIRRRFYKKGTDFAEVTPEHVAWVQNELNDTPRQVLGGATPREILEQIFKRGALTA
;
A
#
# COMPACT_ATOMS: atom_id res chain seq x y z
N PRO A 1 48.21 -33.71 18.07
CA PRO A 1 47.69 -33.90 16.73
C PRO A 1 46.57 -32.95 16.47
N ASP A 2 46.83 -32.13 15.48
CA ASP A 2 46.21 -30.84 15.21
C ASP A 2 44.95 -30.99 14.39
N GLY A 3 43.89 -30.36 14.87
CA GLY A 3 42.63 -30.18 14.17
C GLY A 3 42.40 -28.72 13.77
N VAL A 4 42.78 -28.38 12.54
CA VAL A 4 42.54 -27.07 11.96
C VAL A 4 41.07 -26.97 11.52
N GLN A 5 40.29 -26.17 12.22
CA GLN A 5 38.93 -25.75 11.77
C GLN A 5 39.03 -24.71 10.68
N ARG A 6 38.52 -25.06 9.51
CA ARG A 6 38.32 -24.11 8.40
C ARG A 6 37.03 -23.31 8.65
N ALA A 7 37.14 -21.98 8.65
CA ALA A 7 36.06 -21.05 8.69
C ALA A 7 35.26 -21.09 7.37
N ASN A 8 33.93 -21.26 7.48
CA ASN A 8 32.99 -21.13 6.38
C ASN A 8 32.71 -19.65 6.11
N THR A 9 33.04 -19.20 4.93
CA THR A 9 32.59 -17.95 4.34
C THR A 9 31.12 -18.12 3.83
N PRO A 10 30.23 -17.18 4.03
CA PRO A 10 28.87 -17.28 3.51
C PRO A 10 28.81 -16.96 2.02
N ASP A 11 28.18 -17.86 1.28
CA ASP A 11 27.94 -17.80 -0.15
C ASP A 11 27.15 -16.59 -0.58
N ALA A 12 27.62 -15.99 -1.67
CA ALA A 12 26.97 -14.86 -2.34
C ALA A 12 25.70 -15.31 -3.08
N CYS A 13 24.69 -14.47 -2.97
CA CYS A 13 23.38 -14.51 -3.62
C CYS A 13 23.46 -14.89 -5.11
N ALA A 14 23.18 -16.15 -5.46
CA ALA A 14 23.04 -16.62 -6.83
C ALA A 14 21.59 -16.45 -7.30
N VAL A 15 21.35 -15.47 -8.16
CA VAL A 15 20.10 -15.31 -8.91
C VAL A 15 20.16 -16.26 -10.11
N LYS A 16 19.22 -17.22 -10.19
CA LYS A 16 19.01 -18.09 -11.35
C LYS A 16 18.43 -17.31 -12.52
N PRO A 17 18.93 -17.47 -13.75
CA PRO A 17 18.33 -16.90 -14.95
C PRO A 17 17.08 -17.69 -15.38
N PRO A 18 16.11 -17.04 -16.08
CA PRO A 18 14.92 -17.70 -16.57
C PRO A 18 15.21 -18.61 -17.77
N ALA A 19 14.41 -19.68 -17.90
CA ALA A 19 14.53 -20.70 -18.91
C ALA A 19 14.35 -20.17 -20.34
N HIS A 20 15.20 -20.60 -21.25
CA HIS A 20 15.14 -20.32 -22.68
C HIS A 20 13.97 -21.02 -23.36
N SER A 21 13.12 -20.26 -24.05
CA SER A 21 12.26 -20.76 -25.11
C SER A 21 13.02 -20.75 -26.43
N LYS A 22 12.99 -21.87 -27.14
CA LYS A 22 13.56 -22.06 -28.47
C LYS A 22 12.83 -21.17 -29.49
N VAL A 23 13.58 -20.43 -30.29
CA VAL A 23 13.12 -19.87 -31.56
C VAL A 23 14.14 -20.26 -32.63
N ASP A 24 13.68 -21.07 -33.59
CA ASP A 24 14.41 -21.47 -34.78
C ASP A 24 14.45 -20.28 -35.77
N GLY A 25 15.56 -20.11 -36.46
CA GLY A 25 15.65 -19.23 -37.61
C GLY A 25 16.96 -18.43 -37.71
N VAL A 26 18.02 -19.08 -38.17
CA VAL A 26 19.27 -18.42 -38.58
C VAL A 26 19.19 -18.06 -40.05
N PRO A 27 19.28 -16.79 -40.45
CA PRO A 27 19.58 -16.43 -41.85
C PRO A 27 21.08 -16.27 -42.07
N ALA A 28 21.51 -16.73 -43.24
CA ALA A 28 22.88 -16.81 -43.73
C ALA A 28 23.58 -15.42 -43.89
N PRO A 29 24.94 -15.39 -43.93
CA PRO A 29 25.70 -14.14 -43.94
C PRO A 29 25.66 -13.45 -45.31
N MET A 30 25.33 -12.16 -45.29
CA MET A 30 25.43 -11.28 -46.47
C MET A 30 26.88 -10.76 -46.64
N LYS A 31 27.30 -10.76 -47.89
CA LYS A 31 28.60 -10.34 -48.35
C LYS A 31 28.86 -8.84 -48.13
N THR A 32 30.10 -8.55 -47.68
CA THR A 32 30.67 -7.20 -47.60
C THR A 32 30.74 -6.51 -48.96
N GLN A 33 30.16 -5.32 -49.06
CA GLN A 33 30.53 -4.30 -50.06
C GLN A 33 31.23 -3.15 -49.33
N ALA A 34 32.45 -2.86 -49.80
CA ALA A 34 33.26 -1.76 -49.38
C ALA A 34 32.73 -0.44 -50.02
N GLY A 35 32.74 0.62 -49.24
CA GLY A 35 32.68 1.96 -49.75
C GLY A 35 31.42 2.75 -49.34
N HIS A 36 31.55 3.57 -48.36
CA HIS A 36 31.22 5.02 -48.24
C HIS A 36 31.13 5.34 -46.74
N ALA A 37 31.98 6.26 -46.30
CA ALA A 37 31.85 6.87 -44.98
C ALA A 37 30.60 7.79 -44.99
N PRO A 38 29.67 7.66 -44.05
CA PRO A 38 28.66 8.74 -43.84
C PRO A 38 29.28 9.75 -42.86
N ALA A 39 29.57 10.93 -43.38
CA ALA A 39 29.52 12.17 -42.60
C ALA A 39 28.08 12.36 -42.15
N ASP A 40 27.89 12.86 -40.94
CA ASP A 40 26.63 13.19 -40.25
C ASP A 40 26.10 12.19 -39.20
N TYR A 41 26.91 11.99 -38.14
CA TYR A 41 26.38 11.65 -36.81
C TYR A 41 26.80 12.71 -35.77
N ALA A 42 26.42 13.98 -36.04
CA ALA A 42 26.78 15.07 -35.14
C ALA A 42 25.58 15.84 -34.58
N GLU A 43 24.37 15.25 -34.51
CA GLU A 43 23.24 15.95 -33.88
C GLU A 43 22.24 15.00 -33.19
N ASP A 44 22.64 14.38 -32.09
CA ASP A 44 21.71 13.99 -31.00
C ASP A 44 22.52 13.54 -29.77
N ARG A 45 23.45 14.38 -29.35
CA ARG A 45 24.11 14.19 -28.05
C ARG A 45 23.17 14.67 -26.96
N VAL A 46 22.39 13.73 -26.39
CA VAL A 46 21.68 13.93 -25.12
C VAL A 46 22.70 14.48 -24.13
N LYS A 47 22.54 15.74 -23.71
CA LYS A 47 23.34 16.36 -22.65
C LYS A 47 23.12 15.54 -21.39
N VAL A 48 24.05 14.67 -21.05
CA VAL A 48 23.98 13.87 -19.83
C VAL A 48 24.13 14.81 -18.62
N GLY A 49 23.04 15.00 -17.88
CA GLY A 49 22.98 15.92 -16.75
C GLY A 49 23.99 15.60 -15.64
N ARG A 50 24.30 16.61 -14.81
CA ARG A 50 25.14 16.43 -13.60
C ARG A 50 24.56 15.34 -12.73
N GLY A 51 25.37 14.36 -12.30
CA GLY A 51 24.99 13.30 -11.36
C GLY A 51 24.68 11.92 -11.98
N VAL A 52 24.62 11.78 -13.29
CA VAL A 52 24.43 10.47 -13.93
C VAL A 52 25.71 9.63 -13.84
N ARG A 53 25.57 8.41 -13.29
CA ARG A 53 26.68 7.46 -13.14
C ARG A 53 27.15 6.96 -14.50
N LEU A 54 28.45 6.57 -14.61
CA LEU A 54 28.96 5.94 -15.81
C LEU A 54 28.27 4.60 -16.06
N SER A 55 27.76 4.42 -17.29
CA SER A 55 27.19 3.15 -17.75
C SER A 55 28.28 2.11 -18.04
N PHE A 56 27.89 0.89 -18.41
CA PHE A 56 28.86 -0.10 -18.89
C PHE A 56 29.46 0.31 -20.24
N GLU A 57 28.67 0.91 -21.11
CA GLU A 57 29.08 1.42 -22.42
C GLU A 57 30.08 2.58 -22.28
N ASP A 58 29.84 3.53 -21.35
CA ASP A 58 30.80 4.58 -21.04
C ASP A 58 32.16 3.97 -20.63
N ARG A 59 32.16 2.88 -19.86
CA ARG A 59 33.35 2.18 -19.41
C ARG A 59 34.07 1.42 -20.53
N LEU A 60 33.33 0.89 -21.48
CA LEU A 60 33.94 0.30 -22.71
C LEU A 60 34.66 1.37 -23.55
N THR A 61 34.06 2.55 -23.68
CA THR A 61 34.68 3.69 -24.36
C THR A 61 35.96 4.14 -23.63
N ILE A 62 35.94 4.17 -22.28
CA ILE A 62 37.16 4.45 -21.46
C ILE A 62 38.23 3.39 -21.72
N GLN A 63 37.86 2.11 -21.71
CA GLN A 63 38.79 1.00 -21.98
C GLN A 63 39.46 1.14 -23.35
N HIS A 64 38.66 1.43 -24.38
CA HIS A 64 39.16 1.62 -25.75
C HIS A 64 40.07 2.86 -25.83
N GLY A 65 39.66 3.98 -25.23
CA GLY A 65 40.51 5.16 -25.19
C GLY A 65 41.83 4.97 -24.48
N CYS A 66 41.86 4.25 -23.37
CA CYS A 66 43.12 3.90 -22.67
C CYS A 66 44.01 2.99 -23.53
N SER A 67 43.44 1.99 -24.24
CA SER A 67 44.23 1.12 -25.14
C SER A 67 44.80 1.87 -26.33
N GLN A 68 44.25 2.99 -26.73
CA GLN A 68 44.75 3.88 -27.78
C GLN A 68 45.68 5.00 -27.25
N GLY A 69 45.99 5.03 -25.96
CA GLY A 69 46.83 6.06 -25.35
C GLY A 69 46.17 7.41 -25.25
N LEU A 70 44.83 7.51 -25.36
CA LEU A 70 44.13 8.77 -25.25
C LEU A 70 44.16 9.30 -23.80
N SER A 71 44.35 10.62 -23.66
CA SER A 71 44.28 11.29 -22.38
C SER A 71 42.85 11.28 -21.80
N ALA A 72 42.71 11.38 -20.48
CA ALA A 72 41.41 11.48 -19.81
C ALA A 72 40.53 12.67 -20.31
N ARG A 73 41.16 13.73 -20.84
CA ARG A 73 40.46 14.85 -21.46
C ARG A 73 39.84 14.49 -22.81
N GLN A 74 40.58 13.77 -23.64
CA GLN A 74 40.12 13.30 -24.95
C GLN A 74 38.98 12.26 -24.78
N ILE A 75 39.15 11.31 -23.88
CA ILE A 75 38.08 10.34 -23.55
C ILE A 75 36.83 11.05 -23.00
N ALA A 76 36.98 12.08 -22.16
CA ALA A 76 35.88 12.85 -21.63
C ALA A 76 35.10 13.60 -22.74
N THR A 77 35.79 14.13 -23.74
CA THR A 77 35.18 14.75 -24.91
C THR A 77 34.35 13.76 -25.70
N LEU A 78 34.88 12.53 -25.92
CA LEU A 78 34.15 11.46 -26.62
C LEU A 78 32.84 11.10 -25.89
N LEU A 79 32.85 11.10 -24.56
CA LEU A 79 31.70 10.74 -23.72
C LEU A 79 30.77 11.89 -23.38
N GLY A 80 31.11 13.14 -23.77
CA GLY A 80 30.35 14.33 -23.36
C GLY A 80 30.34 14.55 -21.83
N ARG A 81 31.41 14.11 -21.13
CA ARG A 81 31.58 14.19 -19.66
C ARG A 81 32.66 15.16 -19.27
N HIS A 82 32.61 15.62 -18.01
CA HIS A 82 33.70 16.42 -17.46
C HIS A 82 34.96 15.55 -17.25
N HIS A 83 36.14 16.04 -17.60
CA HIS A 83 37.40 15.30 -17.53
C HIS A 83 37.70 14.72 -16.15
N SER A 84 37.32 15.41 -15.06
CA SER A 84 37.52 14.93 -13.69
C SER A 84 36.75 13.65 -13.35
N VAL A 85 35.66 13.35 -14.08
CA VAL A 85 34.91 12.09 -13.91
C VAL A 85 35.74 10.94 -14.45
N ILE A 86 36.34 11.14 -15.63
CA ILE A 86 37.16 10.11 -16.30
C ILE A 86 38.46 9.93 -15.57
N SER A 87 39.14 11.00 -15.17
CA SER A 87 40.39 10.89 -14.38
C SER A 87 40.17 10.13 -13.08
N ARG A 88 39.09 10.42 -12.34
CA ARG A 88 38.78 9.66 -11.10
C ARG A 88 38.39 8.22 -11.35
N GLU A 89 37.72 7.92 -12.46
CA GLU A 89 37.34 6.55 -12.81
C GLU A 89 38.59 5.74 -13.19
N ILE A 90 39.52 6.31 -13.99
CA ILE A 90 40.80 5.70 -14.37
C ILE A 90 41.68 5.51 -13.11
N ALA A 91 41.84 6.55 -12.28
CA ALA A 91 42.62 6.46 -11.05
C ALA A 91 42.14 5.37 -10.09
N ARG A 92 40.81 5.11 -10.09
CA ARG A 92 40.18 4.12 -9.20
C ARG A 92 40.28 2.69 -9.72
N ASN A 93 40.20 2.48 -11.03
CA ASN A 93 40.02 1.17 -11.65
C ASN A 93 41.04 0.82 -12.72
N GLY A 94 41.93 1.75 -13.10
CA GLY A 94 43.03 1.54 -14.00
C GLY A 94 44.30 1.10 -13.25
N TRP A 95 45.28 0.59 -13.99
CA TRP A 95 46.60 0.33 -13.50
C TRP A 95 47.63 0.68 -14.60
N GLU A 96 48.81 1.03 -14.17
CA GLU A 96 49.90 1.40 -15.05
C GLU A 96 50.86 0.21 -15.23
N ILE A 97 51.33 -0.01 -16.45
CA ILE A 97 52.40 -0.96 -16.77
C ILE A 97 53.51 -0.15 -17.45
N ILE A 98 54.71 -0.31 -16.98
CA ILE A 98 55.89 0.24 -17.62
C ILE A 98 56.36 -0.80 -18.62
N ASP A 99 56.52 -0.38 -19.87
CA ASP A 99 57.07 -1.20 -20.94
C ASP A 99 58.58 -1.30 -20.71
N ASP A 100 59.09 -2.51 -20.45
CA ASP A 100 60.49 -2.74 -20.06
C ASP A 100 61.48 -2.37 -21.17
N ASP A 101 61.06 -2.38 -22.45
CA ASP A 101 61.94 -2.08 -23.58
C ASP A 101 61.96 -0.59 -23.95
N SER A 102 60.84 0.10 -23.78
CA SER A 102 60.71 1.52 -24.18
C SER A 102 60.66 2.51 -23.00
N GLY A 103 60.46 2.01 -21.76
CA GLY A 103 60.23 2.85 -20.57
C GLY A 103 58.91 3.62 -20.59
N GLU A 104 58.04 3.34 -21.56
CA GLU A 104 56.77 4.03 -21.73
C GLU A 104 55.72 3.52 -20.74
N VAL A 105 55.03 4.44 -20.07
CA VAL A 105 53.97 4.09 -19.12
C VAL A 105 52.65 3.95 -19.87
N LYS A 106 52.10 2.73 -19.92
CA LYS A 106 50.80 2.44 -20.51
C LYS A 106 49.72 2.25 -19.46
N VAL A 107 48.62 2.94 -19.60
CA VAL A 107 47.47 2.82 -18.69
C VAL A 107 46.51 1.76 -19.20
N PHE A 108 46.30 0.72 -18.40
CA PHE A 108 45.31 -0.32 -18.66
C PHE A 108 44.05 -0.09 -17.83
N TYR A 109 42.89 -0.35 -18.45
CA TYR A 109 41.61 -0.22 -17.81
C TYR A 109 40.69 -1.38 -18.27
N ASN A 110 39.99 -2.03 -17.33
CA ASN A 110 39.07 -3.12 -17.63
C ASN A 110 37.62 -2.70 -17.28
N ALA A 111 36.80 -2.52 -18.29
CA ALA A 111 35.42 -2.05 -18.17
C ALA A 111 34.54 -2.98 -17.34
N ARG A 112 34.66 -4.32 -17.48
CA ARG A 112 33.90 -5.30 -16.70
C ARG A 112 34.23 -5.23 -15.22
N ARG A 113 35.54 -5.22 -14.88
CA ARG A 113 35.99 -5.11 -13.50
C ARG A 113 35.57 -3.81 -12.86
N ALA A 114 35.70 -2.69 -13.57
CA ALA A 114 35.30 -1.38 -13.13
C ALA A 114 33.80 -1.28 -12.91
N HIS A 115 32.98 -1.87 -13.81
CA HIS A 115 31.54 -1.90 -13.70
C HIS A 115 31.06 -2.75 -12.53
N ALA A 116 31.57 -3.96 -12.37
CA ALA A 116 31.29 -4.83 -11.24
C ALA A 116 31.66 -4.18 -9.90
N GLY A 117 32.83 -3.53 -9.81
CA GLY A 117 33.25 -2.78 -8.64
C GLY A 117 32.36 -1.56 -8.36
N ALA A 118 31.85 -0.89 -9.41
CA ALA A 118 30.92 0.21 -9.25
C ALA A 118 29.54 -0.28 -8.76
N GLN A 119 29.06 -1.42 -9.24
CA GLN A 119 27.83 -2.05 -8.75
C GLN A 119 27.98 -2.50 -7.30
N ALA A 120 29.07 -3.16 -6.94
CA ALA A 120 29.35 -3.57 -5.56
C ALA A 120 29.39 -2.37 -4.59
N ARG A 121 30.02 -1.26 -5.00
CA ARG A 121 30.01 -0.01 -4.22
C ARG A 121 28.65 0.67 -4.18
N ALA A 122 27.80 0.50 -5.20
CA ALA A 122 26.45 1.01 -5.23
C ALA A 122 25.50 0.24 -4.29
N CYS A 123 25.76 -1.07 -4.14
CA CYS A 123 25.10 -1.94 -3.16
C CYS A 123 25.68 -1.72 -1.74
N ARG A 124 25.77 -0.45 -1.30
CA ARG A 124 26.18 -0.15 0.07
C ARG A 124 25.15 -0.77 1.02
N PRO A 125 25.51 -1.72 1.89
CA PRO A 125 24.60 -2.23 2.90
C PRO A 125 24.26 -1.07 3.86
N LYS A 126 23.11 -0.45 3.63
CA LYS A 126 22.56 0.48 4.63
C LYS A 126 21.96 -0.38 5.74
N VAL A 127 22.32 -0.10 6.98
CA VAL A 127 21.60 -0.65 8.12
C VAL A 127 20.13 -0.32 7.91
N ARG A 128 19.26 -1.32 8.06
CA ARG A 128 17.83 -1.11 7.87
C ARG A 128 17.30 -0.27 9.01
N LYS A 129 16.43 0.69 8.71
CA LYS A 129 15.90 1.63 9.71
C LYS A 129 15.24 0.91 10.90
N LEU A 130 14.60 -0.25 10.68
CA LEU A 130 14.02 -1.06 11.76
C LEU A 130 15.05 -1.82 12.60
N ASP A 131 16.26 -2.06 12.08
CA ASP A 131 17.34 -2.69 12.83
C ASP A 131 18.15 -1.64 13.61
N ASP A 132 18.14 -0.39 13.14
CA ASP A 132 18.85 0.74 13.75
C ASP A 132 18.01 1.48 14.81
N ASN A 133 16.68 1.44 14.72
CA ASN A 133 15.76 2.11 15.64
C ASN A 133 14.83 1.09 16.31
N PRO A 134 15.15 0.64 17.55
CA PRO A 134 14.36 -0.35 18.28
C PRO A 134 12.99 0.21 18.72
N VAL A 135 12.85 1.51 18.95
CA VAL A 135 11.57 2.13 19.32
C VAL A 135 10.61 2.09 18.13
N LEU A 136 11.07 2.53 16.96
CA LEU A 136 10.29 2.43 15.72
C LEU A 136 9.90 0.97 15.43
N ARG A 137 10.84 0.03 15.65
CA ARG A 137 10.58 -1.41 15.46
C ARG A 137 9.45 -1.90 16.37
N ALA A 138 9.49 -1.59 17.66
CA ALA A 138 8.47 -1.99 18.63
C ALA A 138 7.09 -1.45 18.23
N VAL A 139 7.00 -0.18 17.88
CA VAL A 139 5.75 0.45 17.42
C VAL A 139 5.21 -0.21 16.14
N VAL A 140 6.09 -0.50 15.18
CA VAL A 140 5.68 -1.19 13.93
C VAL A 140 5.18 -2.60 14.23
N VAL A 141 5.82 -3.36 15.12
CA VAL A 141 5.37 -4.71 15.53
C VAL A 141 3.99 -4.64 16.17
N GLU A 142 3.75 -3.72 17.09
CA GLU A 142 2.45 -3.52 17.74
C GLU A 142 1.36 -3.20 16.71
N CYS A 143 1.61 -2.26 15.81
CA CYS A 143 0.67 -1.91 14.75
C CYS A 143 0.36 -3.10 13.82
N LEU A 144 1.36 -3.90 13.46
CA LEU A 144 1.17 -5.11 12.65
C LEU A 144 0.38 -6.18 13.43
N ALA A 145 0.61 -6.34 14.74
CA ALA A 145 -0.15 -7.24 15.60
C ALA A 145 -1.64 -6.86 15.66
N ARG A 146 -1.97 -5.56 15.60
CA ARG A 146 -3.32 -5.02 15.42
C ARG A 146 -3.85 -5.19 13.98
N ARG A 147 -3.14 -5.90 13.12
CA ARG A 147 -3.47 -6.16 11.71
C ARG A 147 -3.57 -4.88 10.85
N TRP A 148 -2.78 -3.87 11.17
CA TRP A 148 -2.65 -2.71 10.31
C TRP A 148 -1.76 -3.05 9.10
N SER A 149 -2.12 -2.51 7.93
CA SER A 149 -1.28 -2.68 6.74
C SER A 149 -0.04 -1.78 6.81
N PRO A 150 1.10 -2.19 6.22
CA PRO A 150 2.31 -1.36 6.16
C PRO A 150 2.08 0.05 5.63
N GLY A 151 1.19 0.21 4.61
CA GLY A 151 0.83 1.53 4.09
C GLY A 151 0.10 2.40 5.12
N ARG A 152 -0.79 1.82 5.92
CA ARG A 152 -1.47 2.51 7.02
C ARG A 152 -0.49 2.93 8.10
N ILE A 153 0.41 2.03 8.50
CA ILE A 153 1.44 2.30 9.52
C ILE A 153 2.32 3.47 9.09
N SER A 154 2.79 3.46 7.84
CA SER A 154 3.63 4.53 7.30
C SER A 154 2.95 5.90 7.36
N VAL A 155 1.67 6.01 7.00
CA VAL A 155 0.92 7.27 7.04
C VAL A 155 0.62 7.69 8.48
N TRP A 156 0.24 6.74 9.35
CA TRP A 156 -0.02 7.02 10.75
C TRP A 156 1.21 7.52 11.50
N LEU A 157 2.37 6.91 11.26
CA LEU A 157 3.62 7.36 11.89
C LEU A 157 3.96 8.81 11.52
N GLN A 158 3.66 9.25 10.30
CA GLN A 158 3.84 10.64 9.89
C GLN A 158 2.88 11.59 10.60
N HIS A 159 1.67 11.11 10.95
CA HIS A 159 0.67 11.88 11.67
C HIS A 159 0.97 11.93 13.18
N ALA A 160 1.21 10.76 13.78
CA ALA A 160 1.40 10.62 15.22
C ALA A 160 2.76 11.18 15.72
N PHE A 161 3.79 11.16 14.86
CA PHE A 161 5.15 11.62 15.15
C PHE A 161 5.58 12.69 14.13
N ALA A 162 4.74 13.73 13.97
CA ALA A 162 4.93 14.77 12.94
C ALA A 162 6.31 15.44 13.02
N ASP A 163 6.81 15.68 14.22
CA ASP A 163 8.06 16.39 14.51
C ASP A 163 9.28 15.45 14.64
N ASP A 164 9.09 14.12 14.58
CA ASP A 164 10.16 13.14 14.72
C ASP A 164 10.43 12.38 13.42
N GLU A 165 11.46 12.78 12.68
CA GLU A 165 11.90 12.13 11.46
C GLU A 165 12.45 10.71 11.69
N SER A 166 12.91 10.39 12.90
CA SER A 166 13.42 9.07 13.23
C SER A 166 12.33 8.01 13.20
N MET A 167 11.07 8.39 13.44
CA MET A 167 9.88 7.55 13.41
C MET A 167 9.26 7.41 12.01
N ARG A 168 9.78 8.06 10.98
CA ARG A 168 9.27 7.94 9.60
C ARG A 168 9.83 6.72 8.92
N ILE A 169 8.97 5.90 8.34
CA ILE A 169 9.35 4.72 7.54
C ILE A 169 8.42 4.53 6.36
N SER A 170 8.96 4.09 5.21
CA SER A 170 8.14 3.77 4.05
C SER A 170 7.46 2.40 4.20
N HIS A 171 6.29 2.24 3.59
CA HIS A 171 5.60 0.95 3.58
C HIS A 171 6.41 -0.17 2.92
N GLU A 172 7.23 0.16 1.90
CA GLU A 172 8.11 -0.81 1.24
C GLU A 172 9.21 -1.32 2.17
N ALA A 173 9.76 -0.45 3.04
CA ALA A 173 10.75 -0.86 4.03
C ALA A 173 10.15 -1.83 5.05
N ILE A 174 8.89 -1.62 5.47
CA ILE A 174 8.16 -2.53 6.36
C ILE A 174 7.89 -3.86 5.64
N TYR A 175 7.41 -3.84 4.38
CA TYR A 175 7.22 -5.06 3.59
C TYR A 175 8.52 -5.83 3.43
N SER A 176 9.60 -5.14 3.06
CA SER A 176 10.93 -5.78 2.91
C SER A 176 11.39 -6.46 4.20
N ALA A 177 11.16 -5.83 5.36
CA ALA A 177 11.50 -6.42 6.66
C ALA A 177 10.66 -7.68 6.99
N LEU A 178 9.38 -7.71 6.56
CA LEU A 178 8.48 -8.87 6.75
C LEU A 178 8.85 -10.07 5.86
N TYR A 179 9.48 -9.84 4.69
CA TYR A 179 9.90 -10.93 3.80
C TYR A 179 11.21 -11.59 4.21
N ILE A 180 11.99 -10.98 5.11
CA ILE A 180 13.24 -11.56 5.59
C ILE A 180 12.93 -12.70 6.55
N GLN A 181 13.43 -13.87 6.20
CA GLN A 181 13.35 -15.06 7.03
C GLN A 181 14.65 -15.22 7.83
N GLY A 182 14.56 -15.20 9.16
CA GLY A 182 15.71 -15.38 10.03
C GLY A 182 15.36 -15.18 11.51
N LYS A 183 16.20 -15.70 12.42
CA LYS A 183 16.07 -15.42 13.85
C LYS A 183 16.25 -13.92 14.10
N GLY A 184 15.37 -13.32 14.89
CA GLY A 184 15.36 -11.87 15.13
C GLY A 184 14.81 -11.02 13.97
N SER A 185 14.22 -11.64 12.93
CA SER A 185 13.50 -10.90 11.90
C SER A 185 12.18 -10.33 12.44
N LEU A 186 11.72 -9.23 11.84
CA LEU A 186 10.42 -8.62 12.17
C LEU A 186 9.29 -9.65 12.06
N ARG A 187 9.37 -10.55 11.08
CA ARG A 187 8.40 -11.61 10.88
C ARG A 187 8.37 -12.61 12.05
N ALA A 188 9.53 -13.04 12.53
CA ALA A 188 9.63 -13.98 13.64
C ALA A 188 9.08 -13.38 14.93
N GLU A 189 9.35 -12.11 15.21
CA GLU A 189 8.78 -11.39 16.34
C GLU A 189 7.26 -11.30 16.23
N LEU A 190 6.74 -10.97 15.05
CA LEU A 190 5.31 -10.85 14.81
C LEU A 190 4.59 -12.20 14.94
N GLU A 191 5.16 -13.27 14.42
CA GLU A 191 4.63 -14.64 14.60
C GLU A 191 4.58 -15.06 16.07
N ALA A 192 5.59 -14.67 16.86
CA ALA A 192 5.60 -14.91 18.31
C ALA A 192 4.48 -14.14 19.04
N VAL A 193 4.24 -12.89 18.67
CA VAL A 193 3.20 -12.05 19.29
C VAL A 193 1.80 -12.51 18.89
N MET A 194 1.57 -12.81 17.62
CA MET A 194 0.24 -13.16 17.09
C MET A 194 -0.16 -14.60 17.31
N LYS A 195 0.78 -15.49 17.63
CA LYS A 195 0.55 -16.95 17.71
C LYS A 195 -0.14 -17.54 16.46
N THR A 196 -0.06 -16.86 15.33
CA THR A 196 -0.72 -17.24 14.08
C THR A 196 0.22 -16.97 12.89
N GLN A 197 0.14 -17.83 11.86
CA GLN A 197 0.93 -17.65 10.63
C GLN A 197 0.32 -16.60 9.67
N ASP A 198 -0.83 -16.00 9.98
CA ASP A 198 -1.54 -15.02 9.14
C ASP A 198 -1.02 -13.59 9.34
N VAL A 199 0.29 -13.39 9.20
CA VAL A 199 0.94 -12.08 9.36
C VAL A 199 0.54 -11.09 8.25
N LEU A 200 0.26 -11.58 7.05
CA LEU A 200 -0.15 -10.76 5.92
C LEU A 200 -1.56 -11.12 5.48
N ILE A 201 -2.44 -10.11 5.41
CA ILE A 201 -3.75 -10.27 4.79
C ILE A 201 -3.54 -10.45 3.29
N ARG A 202 -3.70 -11.69 2.80
CA ARG A 202 -3.63 -11.96 1.36
C ARG A 202 -4.72 -11.19 0.65
N GLY A 203 -4.34 -10.39 -0.35
CA GLY A 203 -5.29 -9.72 -1.23
C GLY A 203 -6.25 -10.74 -1.84
N GLY A 204 -7.56 -10.50 -1.68
CA GLY A 204 -8.59 -11.40 -2.21
C GLY A 204 -8.48 -11.56 -3.72
N LYS A 205 -8.67 -12.76 -4.24
CA LYS A 205 -8.78 -13.02 -5.67
C LYS A 205 -9.85 -12.10 -6.27
N ARG A 206 -9.50 -11.41 -7.37
CA ARG A 206 -10.41 -10.57 -8.14
C ARG A 206 -11.66 -11.40 -8.50
N ARG A 207 -12.82 -10.98 -7.98
CA ARG A 207 -14.09 -11.69 -8.27
C ARG A 207 -14.42 -11.54 -9.75
N LYS A 208 -14.70 -12.65 -10.44
CA LYS A 208 -15.38 -12.63 -11.74
C LYS A 208 -16.78 -12.03 -11.52
N ALA A 209 -17.15 -11.06 -12.35
CA ALA A 209 -18.49 -10.49 -12.35
C ALA A 209 -19.52 -11.62 -12.55
N ARG A 210 -20.50 -11.72 -11.64
CA ARG A 210 -21.65 -12.59 -11.85
C ARG A 210 -22.58 -11.95 -12.86
N PRO A 211 -23.22 -12.74 -13.76
CA PRO A 211 -24.24 -12.20 -14.64
C PRO A 211 -25.36 -11.57 -13.80
N ARG A 212 -25.78 -10.38 -14.17
CA ARG A 212 -26.86 -9.65 -13.53
C ARG A 212 -28.18 -10.30 -13.97
N ASN A 213 -28.83 -11.02 -13.09
CA ASN A 213 -30.25 -11.31 -13.28
C ASN A 213 -31.00 -9.99 -13.00
N ALA A 214 -31.58 -9.42 -14.04
CA ALA A 214 -32.49 -8.30 -13.92
C ALA A 214 -33.79 -8.82 -13.24
N GLY A 215 -33.82 -8.72 -11.91
CA GLY A 215 -35.05 -9.00 -11.14
C GLY A 215 -36.10 -7.96 -11.50
N VAL A 216 -37.32 -8.42 -11.75
CA VAL A 216 -38.49 -7.59 -11.96
C VAL A 216 -38.65 -6.62 -10.79
N LEU A 217 -38.70 -5.32 -11.08
CA LEU A 217 -38.97 -4.25 -10.13
C LEU A 217 -40.43 -4.35 -9.64
N THR A 218 -40.67 -5.16 -8.63
CA THR A 218 -41.90 -5.02 -7.82
C THR A 218 -41.72 -3.77 -6.98
N GLY A 219 -42.63 -2.78 -7.15
CA GLY A 219 -42.58 -1.52 -6.43
C GLY A 219 -42.43 -1.76 -4.93
N LYS A 220 -41.49 -1.10 -4.31
CA LYS A 220 -41.23 -1.16 -2.86
C LYS A 220 -41.86 0.07 -2.21
N PRO A 221 -43.05 -0.06 -1.56
CA PRO A 221 -43.81 1.09 -1.09
C PRO A 221 -43.07 2.00 -0.12
N TRP A 222 -42.14 1.43 0.67
CA TRP A 222 -41.39 2.17 1.69
C TRP A 222 -40.31 3.10 1.12
N ILE A 223 -39.98 2.99 -0.16
CA ILE A 223 -39.00 3.83 -0.83
C ILE A 223 -39.64 5.13 -1.32
N LYS A 224 -40.96 5.13 -1.55
CA LYS A 224 -41.67 6.31 -2.08
C LYS A 224 -41.50 7.52 -1.14
N GLY A 225 -40.82 8.55 -1.65
CA GLY A 225 -40.51 9.76 -0.91
C GLY A 225 -39.16 9.77 -0.21
N ALA A 226 -38.50 8.61 -0.14
CA ALA A 226 -37.19 8.42 0.50
C ALA A 226 -36.10 8.03 -0.51
N GLU A 227 -36.27 8.39 -1.78
CA GLU A 227 -35.29 8.16 -2.82
C GLU A 227 -34.01 8.99 -2.58
N ILE A 228 -32.83 8.46 -2.87
CA ILE A 228 -31.54 9.14 -2.68
C ILE A 228 -31.47 10.50 -3.40
N THR A 229 -32.22 10.68 -4.48
CA THR A 229 -32.30 11.94 -5.23
C THR A 229 -32.93 13.08 -4.44
N LYS A 230 -33.64 12.78 -3.35
CA LYS A 230 -34.24 13.76 -2.44
C LYS A 230 -33.35 14.11 -1.26
N ARG A 231 -32.24 13.41 -1.10
CA ARG A 231 -31.26 13.69 -0.06
C ARG A 231 -30.62 15.05 -0.28
N SER A 232 -30.42 15.81 0.83
CA SER A 232 -29.76 17.12 0.77
C SER A 232 -28.38 17.00 0.09
N PRO A 233 -28.03 17.94 -0.80
CA PRO A 233 -26.70 18.01 -1.44
C PRO A 233 -25.55 18.05 -0.43
N GLU A 234 -25.77 18.57 0.78
CA GLU A 234 -24.79 18.60 1.88
C GLU A 234 -24.26 17.21 2.23
N ALA A 235 -25.08 16.18 2.04
CA ALA A 235 -24.67 14.81 2.29
C ALA A 235 -23.70 14.28 1.22
N ASP A 236 -23.55 14.91 0.06
CA ASP A 236 -22.76 14.38 -1.05
C ASP A 236 -21.27 14.74 -0.94
N ASP A 237 -20.92 15.94 -0.51
CA ASP A 237 -19.54 16.42 -0.45
C ASP A 237 -18.74 15.87 0.75
N ARG A 238 -19.41 15.23 1.72
CA ARG A 238 -18.81 14.65 2.94
C ARG A 238 -18.08 15.67 3.82
N ALA A 239 -18.31 16.95 3.63
CA ALA A 239 -17.74 18.01 4.45
C ALA A 239 -18.57 18.22 5.72
N ILE A 240 -19.89 17.96 5.63
CA ILE A 240 -20.82 18.15 6.72
C ILE A 240 -21.05 16.83 7.46
N PRO A 241 -20.79 16.78 8.78
CA PRO A 241 -21.02 15.60 9.58
C PRO A 241 -22.51 15.33 9.86
N GLY A 242 -22.80 14.11 10.32
CA GLY A 242 -24.16 13.69 10.67
C GLY A 242 -24.87 12.87 9.59
N HIS A 243 -24.19 12.60 8.47
CA HIS A 243 -24.73 11.78 7.40
C HIS A 243 -24.12 10.38 7.44
N TRP A 244 -24.94 9.35 7.59
CA TRP A 244 -24.50 7.97 7.79
C TRP A 244 -24.83 7.08 6.59
N GLU A 245 -24.01 6.09 6.36
CA GLU A 245 -24.26 4.98 5.43
C GLU A 245 -24.50 3.71 6.24
N GLY A 246 -25.58 2.99 5.97
CA GLY A 246 -25.95 1.77 6.68
C GLY A 246 -25.99 0.54 5.78
N ASP A 247 -25.71 -0.66 6.33
CA ASP A 247 -25.75 -1.95 5.64
C ASP A 247 -25.82 -3.12 6.63
N LEU A 248 -26.19 -4.30 6.12
CA LEU A 248 -26.12 -5.57 6.85
C LEU A 248 -24.97 -6.44 6.37
N VAL A 249 -24.15 -6.87 7.30
CA VAL A 249 -23.14 -7.91 7.07
C VAL A 249 -23.73 -9.26 7.45
N ILE A 250 -24.35 -9.94 6.49
CA ILE A 250 -25.06 -11.21 6.70
C ILE A 250 -24.12 -12.32 7.15
N GLY A 251 -24.50 -13.08 8.18
CA GLY A 251 -23.80 -14.20 8.75
C GLY A 251 -23.98 -15.52 7.98
N LYS A 252 -23.54 -16.61 8.59
CA LYS A 252 -23.66 -17.96 8.06
C LYS A 252 -25.14 -18.37 7.90
N GLY A 253 -25.47 -18.88 6.73
CA GLY A 253 -26.83 -19.34 6.45
C GLY A 253 -27.91 -18.26 6.43
N GLY A 254 -27.57 -16.97 6.53
CA GLY A 254 -28.52 -15.87 6.44
C GLY A 254 -29.42 -15.73 7.69
N LYS A 255 -29.05 -16.33 8.84
CA LYS A 255 -29.85 -16.29 10.06
C LYS A 255 -29.45 -15.12 10.96
N SER A 256 -28.18 -14.91 11.16
CA SER A 256 -27.62 -13.84 11.97
C SER A 256 -26.99 -12.74 11.12
N ALA A 257 -26.85 -11.53 11.64
CA ALA A 257 -26.26 -10.41 10.93
C ALA A 257 -25.53 -9.43 11.87
N LEU A 258 -24.75 -8.54 11.28
CA LEU A 258 -24.17 -7.39 11.93
C LEU A 258 -24.60 -6.13 11.18
N ILE A 259 -25.23 -5.19 11.87
CA ILE A 259 -25.52 -3.85 11.33
C ILE A 259 -24.23 -3.04 11.33
N THR A 260 -24.00 -2.32 10.24
CA THR A 260 -22.94 -1.32 10.17
C THR A 260 -23.50 0.03 9.83
N LEU A 261 -23.29 1.04 10.68
CA LEU A 261 -23.54 2.44 10.39
C LEU A 261 -22.22 3.16 10.36
N VAL A 262 -21.90 3.83 9.25
CA VAL A 262 -20.64 4.55 9.08
C VAL A 262 -20.90 6.01 8.78
N GLU A 263 -20.39 6.91 9.62
CA GLU A 263 -20.48 8.35 9.40
C GLU A 263 -19.56 8.74 8.23
N ARG A 264 -20.09 9.56 7.31
CA ARG A 264 -19.46 9.79 5.99
C ARG A 264 -18.22 10.67 6.04
N THR A 265 -18.16 11.63 6.96
CA THR A 265 -17.05 12.57 7.13
C THR A 265 -15.91 11.94 7.91
N SER A 266 -16.19 11.52 9.13
CA SER A 266 -15.20 10.97 10.08
C SER A 266 -14.84 9.50 9.84
N ARG A 267 -15.65 8.76 9.09
CA ARG A 267 -15.57 7.30 8.96
C ARG A 267 -15.86 6.55 10.26
N TYR A 268 -16.40 7.22 11.26
CA TYR A 268 -16.76 6.60 12.54
C TYR A 268 -17.82 5.53 12.30
N THR A 269 -17.64 4.38 12.94
CA THR A 269 -18.44 3.18 12.70
C THR A 269 -19.15 2.78 13.98
N LEU A 270 -20.46 2.57 13.90
CA LEU A 270 -21.25 1.89 14.92
C LEU A 270 -21.61 0.48 14.41
N LEU A 271 -21.60 -0.48 15.31
CA LEU A 271 -21.95 -1.87 15.02
C LEU A 271 -23.13 -2.33 15.85
N GLY A 272 -24.15 -2.91 15.22
CA GLY A 272 -25.31 -3.51 15.86
C GLY A 272 -25.31 -5.03 15.71
N HIS A 273 -25.43 -5.76 16.80
CA HIS A 273 -25.40 -7.21 16.83
C HIS A 273 -26.77 -7.82 16.67
N LEU A 274 -26.98 -8.67 15.69
CA LEU A 274 -28.21 -9.42 15.41
C LEU A 274 -27.92 -10.94 15.42
N PRO A 275 -27.91 -11.59 16.59
CA PRO A 275 -27.49 -12.97 16.74
C PRO A 275 -28.50 -13.98 16.19
N THR A 276 -29.80 -13.68 16.19
CA THR A 276 -30.86 -14.65 15.88
C THR A 276 -31.62 -14.36 14.59
N GLU A 277 -32.02 -13.12 14.40
CA GLU A 277 -32.83 -12.70 13.24
C GLU A 277 -32.49 -11.25 12.84
N HIS A 278 -32.86 -10.93 11.63
CA HIS A 278 -32.70 -9.57 11.10
C HIS A 278 -33.98 -9.11 10.36
N THR A 279 -35.13 -9.28 11.04
CA THR A 279 -36.40 -8.71 10.57
C THR A 279 -36.32 -7.18 10.57
N SER A 280 -37.16 -6.53 9.81
CA SER A 280 -37.18 -5.06 9.71
C SER A 280 -37.37 -4.39 11.08
N MET A 281 -38.26 -4.92 11.92
CA MET A 281 -38.48 -4.40 13.28
C MET A 281 -37.24 -4.57 14.16
N THR A 282 -36.58 -5.74 14.12
CA THR A 282 -35.36 -6.00 14.92
C THR A 282 -34.22 -5.11 14.48
N VAL A 283 -34.05 -4.91 13.15
CA VAL A 283 -33.03 -4.01 12.60
C VAL A 283 -33.24 -2.58 13.05
N ILE A 284 -34.47 -2.06 12.91
CA ILE A 284 -34.84 -0.68 13.33
C ILE A 284 -34.64 -0.48 14.84
N ALA A 285 -35.11 -1.41 15.66
CA ALA A 285 -34.94 -1.34 17.12
C ALA A 285 -33.47 -1.32 17.53
N THR A 286 -32.65 -2.14 16.87
CA THR A 286 -31.20 -2.15 17.09
C THR A 286 -30.54 -0.85 16.65
N ILE A 287 -30.92 -0.29 15.49
CA ILE A 287 -30.43 1.02 15.04
C ILE A 287 -30.80 2.12 16.02
N GLN A 288 -32.05 2.14 16.49
CA GLN A 288 -32.51 3.10 17.52
C GLN A 288 -31.65 3.05 18.77
N GLN A 289 -31.31 1.86 19.24
CA GLN A 289 -30.43 1.68 20.38
C GLN A 289 -28.98 2.14 20.07
N MET A 290 -28.44 1.88 18.87
CA MET A 290 -27.11 2.33 18.46
C MET A 290 -26.97 3.85 18.42
N VAL A 291 -28.02 4.55 18.03
CA VAL A 291 -28.01 6.02 17.82
C VAL A 291 -28.66 6.82 18.94
N LYS A 292 -29.08 6.16 20.04
CA LYS A 292 -29.82 6.81 21.12
C LYS A 292 -29.14 8.05 21.70
N ASP A 293 -27.81 7.98 21.84
CA ASP A 293 -27.01 9.03 22.47
C ASP A 293 -26.54 10.11 21.48
N LEU A 294 -26.78 9.94 20.16
CA LEU A 294 -26.43 10.94 19.14
C LEU A 294 -27.46 12.10 19.17
N ASN A 295 -26.98 13.32 19.10
CA ASN A 295 -27.87 14.49 18.97
C ASN A 295 -28.29 14.74 17.50
N ALA A 296 -29.13 15.75 17.25
CA ALA A 296 -29.64 16.05 15.90
C ALA A 296 -28.56 16.47 14.90
N GLU A 297 -27.47 17.07 15.34
CA GLU A 297 -26.35 17.42 14.47
C GLU A 297 -25.49 16.21 14.12
N GLN A 298 -25.44 15.23 15.03
CA GLN A 298 -24.69 14.00 14.87
C GLN A 298 -25.40 12.94 14.02
N LEU A 299 -26.74 13.05 13.90
CA LEU A 299 -27.58 12.14 13.16
C LEU A 299 -28.64 12.90 12.34
N LYS A 300 -28.27 13.30 11.15
CA LYS A 300 -29.17 14.01 10.21
C LYS A 300 -29.84 13.03 9.25
N THR A 301 -29.06 12.18 8.60
CA THR A 301 -29.58 11.21 7.62
C THR A 301 -28.91 9.85 7.72
N ILE A 302 -29.64 8.80 7.36
CA ILE A 302 -29.10 7.47 7.12
C ILE A 302 -29.40 7.08 5.68
N THR A 303 -28.38 6.68 4.93
CA THR A 303 -28.52 6.15 3.57
C THR A 303 -28.37 4.64 3.61
N TRP A 304 -29.40 3.92 3.12
CA TRP A 304 -29.45 2.46 3.12
C TRP A 304 -29.64 1.91 1.70
N ASP A 305 -29.48 0.60 1.51
CA ASP A 305 -29.90 -0.02 0.27
C ASP A 305 -31.42 -0.27 0.27
N GLN A 306 -31.94 -0.80 -0.83
CA GLN A 306 -33.36 -1.11 -0.94
C GLN A 306 -33.71 -2.47 -0.31
N GLY A 307 -33.00 -2.93 0.70
CA GLY A 307 -33.28 -4.18 1.40
C GLY A 307 -34.62 -4.18 2.12
N VAL A 308 -35.25 -5.34 2.24
CA VAL A 308 -36.51 -5.52 2.96
C VAL A 308 -36.38 -5.34 4.47
N GLU A 309 -35.16 -5.40 4.97
CA GLU A 309 -34.80 -5.17 6.38
C GLU A 309 -35.04 -3.73 6.85
N MET A 310 -35.35 -2.81 5.93
CA MET A 310 -35.70 -1.42 6.23
C MET A 310 -37.18 -1.08 5.84
N ALA A 311 -38.01 -2.09 5.55
CA ALA A 311 -39.37 -1.87 5.07
C ALA A 311 -40.27 -1.14 6.05
N GLU A 312 -40.05 -1.34 7.37
CA GLU A 312 -40.87 -0.69 8.41
C GLU A 312 -40.47 0.78 8.69
N THR A 313 -39.40 1.32 8.08
CA THR A 313 -38.99 2.72 8.23
C THR A 313 -40.06 3.70 7.74
N ALA A 314 -40.98 3.27 6.86
CA ALA A 314 -42.16 4.06 6.48
C ALA A 314 -43.14 4.28 7.62
N ARG A 315 -43.12 3.45 8.67
CA ARG A 315 -44.02 3.46 9.81
C ARG A 315 -43.34 3.83 11.11
N VAL A 316 -42.08 3.44 11.27
CA VAL A 316 -41.29 3.62 12.50
C VAL A 316 -40.12 4.53 12.23
N ARG A 317 -40.04 5.66 12.89
CA ARG A 317 -38.89 6.57 12.83
C ARG A 317 -37.71 6.01 13.61
N ILE A 318 -36.53 6.14 13.06
CA ILE A 318 -35.27 5.75 13.75
C ILE A 318 -35.01 6.70 14.92
N LYS A 319 -35.09 8.01 14.68
CA LYS A 319 -34.98 9.06 15.69
C LYS A 319 -35.65 10.34 15.14
N ASP A 320 -36.17 11.21 16.01
CA ASP A 320 -36.70 12.47 15.56
C ASP A 320 -35.64 13.34 14.90
N GLY A 321 -35.99 13.92 13.73
CA GLY A 321 -35.09 14.71 12.91
C GLY A 321 -34.12 13.88 12.04
N CYS A 322 -34.11 12.54 12.15
CA CYS A 322 -33.30 11.69 11.26
C CYS A 322 -34.12 11.22 10.06
N GLU A 323 -33.64 11.52 8.86
CA GLU A 323 -34.24 11.08 7.61
C GLU A 323 -33.52 9.84 7.06
N VAL A 324 -34.27 8.90 6.49
CA VAL A 324 -33.75 7.70 5.87
C VAL A 324 -33.90 7.78 4.36
N TYR A 325 -32.86 7.59 3.63
CA TYR A 325 -32.83 7.57 2.17
C TYR A 325 -32.37 6.22 1.62
N PHE A 326 -32.92 5.82 0.47
CA PHE A 326 -32.61 4.56 -0.18
C PHE A 326 -31.85 4.79 -1.48
N CYS A 327 -30.73 4.06 -1.62
CA CYS A 327 -29.95 4.06 -2.84
C CYS A 327 -30.72 3.51 -4.04
N ASP A 328 -30.31 3.89 -5.24
CA ASP A 328 -30.83 3.27 -6.46
C ASP A 328 -30.46 1.78 -6.50
N PRO A 329 -31.31 0.95 -7.19
CA PRO A 329 -31.00 -0.46 -7.35
C PRO A 329 -29.63 -0.68 -8.00
N HIS A 330 -28.86 -1.61 -7.46
CA HIS A 330 -27.54 -1.97 -7.99
C HIS A 330 -26.50 -0.84 -8.04
N SER A 331 -26.62 0.17 -7.18
CA SER A 331 -25.75 1.35 -7.14
C SER A 331 -24.83 1.38 -5.90
N PRO A 332 -23.88 0.42 -5.77
CA PRO A 332 -22.98 0.34 -4.60
C PRO A 332 -22.10 1.58 -4.44
N TRP A 333 -21.82 2.30 -5.55
CA TRP A 333 -21.05 3.55 -5.52
C TRP A 333 -21.73 4.68 -4.74
N GLN A 334 -23.02 4.57 -4.43
CA GLN A 334 -23.74 5.54 -3.60
C GLN A 334 -23.46 5.35 -2.10
N ARG A 335 -22.87 4.20 -1.68
CA ARG A 335 -22.46 3.89 -0.31
C ARG A 335 -21.01 3.38 -0.21
N PRO A 336 -20.02 4.06 -0.79
CA PRO A 336 -18.66 3.56 -0.87
C PRO A 336 -17.96 3.50 0.49
N THR A 337 -18.38 4.31 1.46
CA THR A 337 -17.80 4.33 2.80
C THR A 337 -18.17 3.06 3.56
N ASN A 338 -19.41 2.64 3.49
CA ASN A 338 -19.89 1.44 4.15
C ASN A 338 -19.32 0.18 3.46
N GLU A 339 -19.32 0.11 2.14
CA GLU A 339 -18.74 -1.03 1.40
C GLU A 339 -17.26 -1.24 1.77
N ASN A 340 -16.49 -0.17 1.88
CA ASN A 340 -15.09 -0.20 2.28
C ASN A 340 -14.92 -0.71 3.72
N THR A 341 -15.77 -0.24 4.65
CA THR A 341 -15.77 -0.66 6.05
C THR A 341 -16.16 -2.13 6.19
N ASN A 342 -17.21 -2.58 5.50
CA ASN A 342 -17.61 -3.98 5.46
C ASN A 342 -16.51 -4.88 4.91
N GLY A 343 -15.78 -4.40 3.89
CA GLY A 343 -14.59 -5.06 3.37
C GLY A 343 -13.49 -5.21 4.43
N GLU A 344 -13.29 -4.20 5.27
CA GLU A 344 -12.32 -4.24 6.36
C GLU A 344 -12.74 -5.19 7.49
N ILE A 345 -14.00 -5.12 7.90
CA ILE A 345 -14.61 -6.06 8.87
C ILE A 345 -14.39 -7.51 8.42
N ARG A 346 -14.68 -7.81 7.17
CA ARG A 346 -14.54 -9.16 6.60
C ARG A 346 -13.07 -9.62 6.49
N ARG A 347 -12.15 -8.73 6.28
CA ARG A 347 -10.71 -9.08 6.17
C ARG A 347 -10.04 -9.26 7.52
N ARG A 348 -10.40 -8.41 8.51
CA ARG A 348 -9.66 -8.34 9.77
C ARG A 348 -10.30 -9.15 10.89
N PHE A 349 -11.62 -9.19 10.97
CA PHE A 349 -12.35 -9.68 12.14
C PHE A 349 -13.25 -10.86 11.80
N TYR A 350 -14.19 -10.69 10.90
CA TYR A 350 -15.23 -11.67 10.60
C TYR A 350 -15.14 -12.16 9.16
N LYS A 351 -14.53 -13.33 8.95
CA LYS A 351 -14.44 -13.94 7.61
C LYS A 351 -15.83 -14.23 7.04
N LYS A 352 -15.95 -14.33 5.71
CA LYS A 352 -17.22 -14.73 5.09
C LYS A 352 -17.65 -16.10 5.60
N GLY A 353 -18.88 -16.21 6.09
CA GLY A 353 -19.40 -17.43 6.72
C GLY A 353 -19.28 -17.48 8.24
N THR A 354 -18.81 -16.40 8.90
CA THR A 354 -18.91 -16.25 10.35
C THR A 354 -20.37 -16.32 10.77
N ASP A 355 -20.67 -17.10 11.82
CA ASP A 355 -21.96 -17.11 12.46
C ASP A 355 -21.96 -16.06 13.58
N PHE A 356 -22.79 -15.00 13.43
CA PHE A 356 -22.85 -13.98 14.45
C PHE A 356 -23.65 -14.40 15.70
N ALA A 357 -24.33 -15.54 15.66
CA ALA A 357 -24.94 -16.11 16.86
C ALA A 357 -23.89 -16.61 17.87
N GLU A 358 -22.69 -16.99 17.38
CA GLU A 358 -21.58 -17.44 18.21
C GLU A 358 -20.66 -16.28 18.67
N VAL A 359 -20.90 -15.07 18.18
CA VAL A 359 -20.12 -13.87 18.53
C VAL A 359 -20.76 -13.20 19.74
N THR A 360 -19.95 -12.80 20.72
CA THR A 360 -20.46 -12.10 21.90
C THR A 360 -20.62 -10.59 21.64
N PRO A 361 -21.57 -9.92 22.34
CA PRO A 361 -21.74 -8.46 22.25
C PRO A 361 -20.44 -7.70 22.60
N GLU A 362 -19.68 -8.19 23.57
CA GLU A 362 -18.40 -7.60 24.01
C GLU A 362 -17.36 -7.66 22.88
N HIS A 363 -17.33 -8.76 22.12
CA HIS A 363 -16.44 -8.87 20.99
C HIS A 363 -16.85 -7.93 19.85
N VAL A 364 -18.17 -7.73 19.62
CA VAL A 364 -18.66 -6.73 18.65
C VAL A 364 -18.25 -5.33 19.08
N ALA A 365 -18.40 -4.99 20.36
CA ALA A 365 -17.96 -3.70 20.90
C ALA A 365 -16.44 -3.50 20.79
N TRP A 366 -15.65 -4.54 21.05
CA TRP A 366 -14.21 -4.49 20.82
C TRP A 366 -13.85 -4.24 19.34
N VAL A 367 -14.52 -4.94 18.41
CA VAL A 367 -14.31 -4.72 16.96
C VAL A 367 -14.67 -3.28 16.55
N GLN A 368 -15.76 -2.74 17.10
CA GLN A 368 -16.17 -1.35 16.87
C GLN A 368 -15.07 -0.37 17.31
N ASN A 369 -14.51 -0.56 18.50
CA ASN A 369 -13.41 0.25 19.01
C ASN A 369 -12.17 0.12 18.13
N GLU A 370 -11.78 -1.10 17.78
CA GLU A 370 -10.63 -1.35 16.88
C GLU A 370 -10.80 -0.66 15.50
N LEU A 371 -12.02 -0.64 14.95
CA LEU A 371 -12.31 0.06 13.69
C LEU A 371 -12.15 1.58 13.85
N ASN A 372 -12.63 2.14 14.96
CA ASN A 372 -12.63 3.57 15.23
C ASN A 372 -11.27 4.09 15.69
N ASP A 373 -10.43 3.25 16.28
CA ASP A 373 -9.05 3.54 16.67
C ASP A 373 -8.03 3.18 15.59
N THR A 374 -8.50 2.68 14.45
CA THR A 374 -7.64 2.34 13.32
C THR A 374 -7.45 3.55 12.40
N PRO A 375 -6.21 4.06 12.20
CA PRO A 375 -5.93 5.19 11.34
C PRO A 375 -6.40 4.97 9.90
N ARG A 376 -6.85 6.03 9.24
CA ARG A 376 -7.33 5.99 7.84
C ARG A 376 -6.46 6.86 6.95
N GLN A 377 -6.02 6.32 5.83
CA GLN A 377 -5.24 7.09 4.85
C GLN A 377 -6.04 8.28 4.31
N VAL A 378 -7.35 8.11 4.09
CA VAL A 378 -8.25 9.18 3.63
C VAL A 378 -8.46 10.29 4.66
N LEU A 379 -8.07 10.07 5.93
CA LEU A 379 -8.09 11.04 7.02
C LEU A 379 -6.67 11.56 7.33
N GLY A 380 -5.72 11.41 6.42
CA GLY A 380 -4.34 11.86 6.62
C GLY A 380 -3.57 11.12 7.70
N GLY A 381 -4.02 9.93 8.11
CA GLY A 381 -3.41 9.13 9.18
C GLY A 381 -4.12 9.27 10.54
N ALA A 382 -5.09 10.17 10.66
CA ALA A 382 -5.93 10.27 11.85
C ALA A 382 -6.90 9.07 11.95
N THR A 383 -7.37 8.80 13.17
CA THR A 383 -8.39 7.79 13.43
C THR A 383 -9.80 8.37 13.25
N PRO A 384 -10.81 7.53 12.93
CA PRO A 384 -12.21 7.97 12.94
C PRO A 384 -12.65 8.62 14.23
N ARG A 385 -12.20 8.12 15.39
CA ARG A 385 -12.48 8.67 16.70
C ARG A 385 -11.95 10.09 16.87
N GLU A 386 -10.67 10.30 16.54
CA GLU A 386 -10.05 11.64 16.60
C GLU A 386 -10.78 12.66 15.74
N ILE A 387 -11.15 12.29 14.52
CA ILE A 387 -11.89 13.19 13.62
C ILE A 387 -13.28 13.49 14.17
N LEU A 388 -14.00 12.48 14.64
CA LEU A 388 -15.34 12.69 15.23
C LEU A 388 -15.28 13.64 16.43
N GLU A 389 -14.32 13.43 17.35
CA GLU A 389 -14.11 14.31 18.50
C GLU A 389 -13.74 15.74 18.11
N GLN A 390 -12.88 15.92 17.09
CA GLN A 390 -12.54 17.25 16.59
C GLN A 390 -13.75 17.98 16.01
N ILE A 391 -14.59 17.29 15.27
CA ILE A 391 -15.83 17.84 14.69
C ILE A 391 -16.73 18.38 15.80
N PHE A 392 -16.97 17.59 16.85
CA PHE A 392 -17.91 17.97 17.92
C PHE A 392 -17.30 18.99 18.90
N LYS A 393 -16.02 18.97 19.17
CA LYS A 393 -15.35 20.03 19.94
C LYS A 393 -15.42 21.39 19.22
N ARG A 394 -15.31 21.42 17.90
CA ARG A 394 -15.49 22.65 17.11
C ARG A 394 -16.91 23.17 17.14
N GLY A 395 -17.91 22.30 17.04
CA GLY A 395 -19.33 22.68 17.14
C GLY A 395 -19.70 23.27 18.50
N ALA A 396 -19.11 22.78 19.58
CA ALA A 396 -19.32 23.31 20.94
C ALA A 396 -18.65 24.68 21.19
N LEU A 397 -17.67 25.08 20.37
CA LEU A 397 -17.01 26.39 20.47
C LEU A 397 -17.67 27.47 19.60
N THR A 398 -18.58 27.07 18.69
CA THR A 398 -19.30 27.99 17.77
C THR A 398 -20.77 28.15 18.10
N ALA A 399 -21.27 27.48 19.14
CA ALA A 399 -22.61 27.63 19.70
C ALA A 399 -22.56 28.44 21.01
#